data_376bceb4416b655652940e86e8b23e25
#
_entry.id   376bceb4416b655652940e86e8b23e25
#
_cell.length_a   1.000
_cell.length_b   1.000
_cell.length_c   1.000
_cell.angle_alpha   90.00
_cell.angle_beta   90.00
_cell.angle_gamma   90.00
#
_symmetry.space_group_name_H-M   'P 1'
#
loop_
_entity.id
_entity.type
_entity.pdbx_description
1 polymer ?
#
loop_
_entity_poly.entity_id
_entity_poly.type
_entity_poly.pdbx_seq_one_letter_code
_entity_poly.pdbx_strand_id
1 'polypeptide(L)'
;MTPNTLYPGQPDYVGPNSGFACWVHHEIPIEYCTNFARRIAYIRASKPAHEQAVRLAALTCLPLDRLPADLIQAWTAYDQAVTAYDQAWTAYRPLLLALMNELVPASLWNDQGLIFPQPGGQP
;
A
#
# COMPACT_ATOMS: atom_id res chain seq x y z
N MET A 1 25.02 -17.10 14.47
CA MET A 1 23.76 -16.40 14.78
C MET A 1 22.81 -16.47 13.59
N THR A 2 21.56 -16.73 13.85
CA THR A 2 20.52 -16.76 12.82
C THR A 2 20.11 -15.31 12.50
N PRO A 3 20.13 -14.88 11.23
CA PRO A 3 19.66 -13.54 10.89
C PRO A 3 18.18 -13.38 11.24
N ASN A 4 17.80 -12.18 11.64
CA ASN A 4 16.40 -11.85 11.88
C ASN A 4 15.70 -11.56 10.55
N THR A 5 14.96 -12.55 10.06
CA THR A 5 14.18 -12.42 8.82
C THR A 5 12.66 -12.43 9.09
N LEU A 6 12.25 -12.43 10.37
CA LEU A 6 10.85 -12.62 10.77
C LEU A 6 10.21 -11.38 11.37
N TYR A 7 10.98 -10.46 11.92
CA TYR A 7 10.44 -9.35 12.72
C TYR A 7 10.88 -7.99 12.15
N PRO A 8 10.16 -7.48 11.14
CA PRO A 8 10.52 -6.21 10.49
C PRO A 8 10.57 -4.99 11.41
N GLY A 9 9.86 -5.04 12.53
CA GLY A 9 9.86 -3.94 13.51
C GLY A 9 11.12 -3.84 14.35
N GLN A 10 12.02 -4.81 14.25
CA GLN A 10 13.25 -4.83 15.03
C GLN A 10 14.42 -4.21 14.22
N PRO A 11 15.36 -3.52 14.89
CA PRO A 11 16.44 -2.83 14.19
C PRO A 11 17.42 -3.76 13.46
N ASP A 12 17.51 -5.03 13.85
CA ASP A 12 18.38 -6.03 13.23
C ASP A 12 17.73 -6.80 12.07
N TYR A 13 16.53 -6.40 11.65
CA TYR A 13 15.82 -7.08 10.58
C TYR A 13 16.58 -7.00 9.25
N VAL A 14 16.76 -8.15 8.60
CA VAL A 14 17.47 -8.28 7.32
C VAL A 14 16.64 -8.98 6.24
N GLY A 15 15.36 -9.16 6.47
CA GLY A 15 14.46 -9.81 5.52
C GLY A 15 13.91 -8.84 4.47
N PRO A 16 12.96 -9.33 3.65
CA PRO A 16 12.36 -8.49 2.60
C PRO A 16 11.51 -7.35 3.19
N ASN A 17 11.29 -6.31 2.40
CA ASN A 17 10.49 -5.15 2.80
C ASN A 17 9.01 -5.31 2.49
N SER A 18 8.60 -6.50 2.06
CA SER A 18 7.20 -6.82 1.76
C SER A 18 6.96 -8.30 1.96
N GLY A 19 5.71 -8.68 2.19
CA GLY A 19 5.35 -10.08 2.33
C GLY A 19 4.04 -10.26 3.07
N PHE A 20 3.61 -11.52 3.19
CA PHE A 20 2.50 -11.88 4.07
C PHE A 20 2.95 -11.68 5.52
N ALA A 21 2.15 -10.96 6.29
CA ALA A 21 2.58 -10.54 7.61
C ALA A 21 1.44 -10.61 8.62
N CYS A 22 1.81 -10.83 9.87
CA CYS A 22 0.90 -10.74 11.00
C CYS A 22 0.97 -9.35 11.60
N TRP A 23 -0.18 -8.87 12.00
CA TRP A 23 -0.34 -7.67 12.84
C TRP A 23 0.19 -6.38 12.19
N VAL A 24 0.08 -6.28 10.87
CA VAL A 24 0.27 -5.00 10.16
C VAL A 24 -0.78 -4.01 10.66
N HIS A 25 -2.03 -4.47 10.78
CA HIS A 25 -3.12 -3.74 11.42
C HIS A 25 -3.68 -4.58 12.57
N HIS A 26 -4.08 -3.93 13.65
CA HIS A 26 -4.54 -4.66 14.85
C HIS A 26 -5.85 -5.43 14.63
N GLU A 27 -6.61 -5.09 13.60
CA GLU A 27 -7.90 -5.73 13.29
C GLU A 27 -7.77 -6.90 12.31
N ILE A 28 -6.63 -7.02 11.65
CA ILE A 28 -6.40 -8.02 10.61
C ILE A 28 -5.19 -8.86 11.01
N PRO A 29 -5.41 -10.14 11.38
CA PRO A 29 -4.29 -10.95 11.89
C PRO A 29 -3.22 -11.25 10.85
N ILE A 30 -3.61 -11.49 9.60
CA ILE A 30 -2.67 -11.81 8.52
C ILE A 30 -3.09 -11.04 7.27
N GLU A 31 -2.15 -10.33 6.66
CA GLU A 31 -2.39 -9.64 5.39
C GLU A 31 -1.07 -9.48 4.63
N TYR A 32 -1.14 -9.10 3.35
CA TYR A 32 0.06 -8.76 2.60
C TYR A 32 0.46 -7.32 2.86
N CYS A 33 1.68 -7.11 3.32
CA CYS A 33 2.24 -5.77 3.52
C CYS A 33 3.19 -5.44 2.37
N THR A 34 2.94 -4.35 1.68
CA THR A 34 3.73 -3.96 0.51
C THR A 34 5.00 -3.20 0.86
N ASN A 35 5.08 -2.66 2.08
CA ASN A 35 6.23 -1.84 2.49
C ASN A 35 6.33 -1.79 4.02
N PHE A 36 7.16 -2.64 4.58
CA PHE A 36 7.37 -2.69 6.03
C PHE A 36 7.96 -1.40 6.57
N ALA A 37 8.93 -0.81 5.85
CA ALA A 37 9.59 0.41 6.31
C ALA A 37 8.59 1.56 6.46
N ARG A 38 7.66 1.69 5.51
CA ARG A 38 6.59 2.71 5.58
C ARG A 38 5.67 2.45 6.76
N ARG A 39 5.30 1.20 6.99
CA ARG A 39 4.42 0.84 8.11
C ARG A 39 5.08 1.15 9.45
N ILE A 40 6.35 0.82 9.58
CA ILE A 40 7.13 1.10 10.79
C ILE A 40 7.20 2.61 11.04
N ALA A 41 7.48 3.39 10.01
CA ALA A 41 7.52 4.85 10.10
C ALA A 41 6.16 5.42 10.55
N TYR A 42 5.07 4.87 10.01
CA TYR A 42 3.71 5.27 10.39
C TYR A 42 3.44 4.98 11.87
N ILE A 43 3.83 3.78 12.34
CA ILE A 43 3.64 3.40 13.75
C ILE A 43 4.37 4.40 14.65
N ARG A 44 5.62 4.72 14.31
CA ARG A 44 6.45 5.63 15.12
C ARG A 44 5.95 7.06 15.10
N ALA A 45 5.31 7.49 14.01
CA ALA A 45 4.82 8.86 13.87
C ALA A 45 3.42 9.06 14.41
N SER A 46 2.55 8.05 14.34
CA SER A 46 1.11 8.21 14.49
C SER A 46 0.49 7.44 15.65
N LYS A 47 1.15 6.40 16.16
CA LYS A 47 0.59 5.59 17.24
C LYS A 47 1.04 6.11 18.60
N PRO A 48 0.20 5.96 19.65
CA PRO A 48 0.59 6.38 21.02
C PRO A 48 1.85 5.66 21.48
N ALA A 49 2.67 6.34 22.24
CA ALA A 49 3.97 5.82 22.70
C ALA A 49 3.84 4.45 23.38
N HIS A 50 2.80 4.24 24.18
CA HIS A 50 2.60 2.98 24.91
C HIS A 50 2.24 1.81 23.99
N GLU A 51 1.81 2.09 22.75
CA GLU A 51 1.50 1.06 21.76
C GLU A 51 2.66 0.73 20.83
N GLN A 52 3.58 1.65 20.64
CA GLN A 52 4.61 1.52 19.59
C GLN A 52 5.47 0.27 19.78
N ALA A 53 5.95 0.02 20.98
CA ALA A 53 6.81 -1.13 21.26
C ALA A 53 6.07 -2.44 21.00
N VAL A 54 4.82 -2.55 21.42
CA VAL A 54 4.00 -3.75 21.22
C VAL A 54 3.72 -3.98 19.74
N ARG A 55 3.35 -2.93 19.01
CA ARG A 55 3.06 -3.02 17.57
C ARG A 55 4.30 -3.43 16.76
N LEU A 56 5.44 -2.85 17.07
CA LEU A 56 6.68 -3.18 16.36
C LEU A 56 7.18 -4.59 16.69
N ALA A 57 7.00 -5.05 17.93
CA ALA A 57 7.36 -6.41 18.32
C ALA A 57 6.42 -7.46 17.71
N ALA A 58 5.15 -7.12 17.54
CA ALA A 58 4.15 -8.05 17.00
C ALA A 58 4.22 -8.19 15.47
N LEU A 59 4.72 -7.18 14.77
CA LEU A 59 4.82 -7.22 13.31
C LEU A 59 5.75 -8.34 12.87
N THR A 60 5.19 -9.32 12.15
CA THR A 60 5.91 -10.56 11.80
C THR A 60 5.77 -10.83 10.31
N CYS A 61 6.89 -11.02 9.61
CA CYS A 61 6.90 -11.44 8.22
C CYS A 61 6.87 -12.98 8.16
N LEU A 62 5.83 -13.54 7.54
CA LEU A 62 5.68 -14.99 7.47
C LEU A 62 6.64 -15.57 6.43
N PRO A 63 7.37 -16.66 6.77
CA PRO A 63 8.25 -17.32 5.79
C PRO A 63 7.44 -17.92 4.66
N LEU A 64 7.89 -17.73 3.41
CA LEU A 64 7.17 -18.23 2.23
C LEU A 64 7.06 -19.76 2.22
N ASP A 65 8.06 -20.46 2.72
CA ASP A 65 8.06 -21.93 2.77
C ASP A 65 7.07 -22.51 3.77
N ARG A 66 6.47 -21.68 4.61
CA ARG A 66 5.44 -22.08 5.57
C ARG A 66 4.04 -21.74 5.09
N LEU A 67 3.90 -21.10 3.95
CA LEU A 67 2.60 -20.70 3.40
C LEU A 67 2.12 -21.70 2.36
N PRO A 68 0.79 -21.91 2.23
CA PRO A 68 0.25 -22.76 1.16
C PRO A 68 0.69 -22.25 -0.22
N ALA A 69 1.11 -23.18 -1.09
CA ALA A 69 1.56 -22.83 -2.44
C ALA A 69 0.47 -22.16 -3.26
N ASP A 70 -0.78 -22.62 -3.14
CA ASP A 70 -1.92 -22.02 -3.84
C ASP A 70 -2.16 -20.56 -3.43
N LEU A 71 -1.93 -20.22 -2.16
CA LEU A 71 -2.05 -18.84 -1.69
C LEU A 71 -1.00 -17.95 -2.37
N ILE A 72 0.23 -18.43 -2.44
CA ILE A 72 1.33 -17.69 -3.08
C ILE A 72 1.04 -17.51 -4.57
N GLN A 73 0.57 -18.55 -5.24
CA GLN A 73 0.21 -18.49 -6.66
C GLN A 73 -0.93 -17.51 -6.93
N ALA A 74 -1.96 -17.54 -6.09
CA ALA A 74 -3.11 -16.64 -6.21
C ALA A 74 -2.69 -15.19 -5.99
N TRP A 75 -1.85 -14.95 -5.00
CA TRP A 75 -1.32 -13.59 -4.75
C TRP A 75 -0.48 -13.10 -5.92
N THR A 76 0.40 -13.94 -6.47
CA THR A 76 1.24 -13.58 -7.61
C THR A 76 0.39 -13.20 -8.81
N ALA A 77 -0.66 -13.98 -9.11
CA ALA A 77 -1.58 -13.67 -10.20
C ALA A 77 -2.32 -12.34 -9.96
N TYR A 78 -2.77 -12.10 -8.74
CA TYR A 78 -3.42 -10.85 -8.36
C TYR A 78 -2.48 -9.65 -8.54
N ASP A 79 -1.25 -9.77 -8.05
CA ASP A 79 -0.25 -8.71 -8.14
C ASP A 79 0.09 -8.38 -9.59
N GLN A 80 0.22 -9.39 -10.45
CA GLN A 80 0.44 -9.21 -11.88
C GLN A 80 -0.75 -8.50 -12.55
N ALA A 81 -1.97 -8.87 -12.17
CA ALA A 81 -3.18 -8.23 -12.70
C ALA A 81 -3.28 -6.77 -12.29
N VAL A 82 -2.97 -6.43 -11.03
CA VAL A 82 -2.97 -5.05 -10.54
C VAL A 82 -1.92 -4.23 -11.29
N THR A 83 -0.73 -4.77 -11.48
CA THR A 83 0.34 -4.09 -12.22
C THR A 83 -0.07 -3.82 -13.66
N ALA A 84 -0.65 -4.81 -14.34
CA ALA A 84 -1.13 -4.65 -15.71
C ALA A 84 -2.24 -3.58 -15.80
N TYR A 85 -3.14 -3.56 -14.84
CA TYR A 85 -4.20 -2.56 -14.76
C TYR A 85 -3.62 -1.15 -14.59
N ASP A 86 -2.68 -0.99 -13.67
CA ASP A 86 -2.05 0.31 -13.42
C ASP A 86 -1.27 0.81 -14.64
N GLN A 87 -0.58 -0.09 -15.34
CA GLN A 87 0.13 0.25 -16.57
C GLN A 87 -0.81 0.69 -17.67
N ALA A 88 -1.93 -0.02 -17.85
CA ALA A 88 -2.94 0.33 -18.84
C ALA A 88 -3.58 1.69 -18.53
N TRP A 89 -3.93 1.92 -17.26
CA TRP A 89 -4.50 3.17 -16.80
C TRP A 89 -3.54 4.34 -17.08
N THR A 90 -2.27 4.17 -16.77
CA THR A 90 -1.25 5.18 -17.01
C THR A 90 -1.06 5.46 -18.51
N ALA A 91 -1.00 4.39 -19.32
CA ALA A 91 -0.80 4.50 -20.76
C ALA A 91 -1.97 5.22 -21.45
N TYR A 92 -3.20 4.97 -21.00
CA TYR A 92 -4.39 5.55 -21.60
C TYR A 92 -4.85 6.85 -20.96
N ARG A 93 -4.16 7.32 -19.91
CA ARG A 93 -4.57 8.54 -19.20
C ARG A 93 -4.77 9.76 -20.13
N PRO A 94 -3.87 10.07 -21.08
CA PRO A 94 -4.10 11.20 -21.97
C PRO A 94 -5.37 11.06 -22.81
N LEU A 95 -5.64 9.85 -23.31
CA LEU A 95 -6.85 9.56 -24.07
C LEU A 95 -8.11 9.73 -23.22
N LEU A 96 -8.06 9.25 -21.99
CA LEU A 96 -9.19 9.35 -21.04
C LEU A 96 -9.48 10.79 -20.65
N LEU A 97 -8.43 11.62 -20.48
CA LEU A 97 -8.61 13.05 -20.21
C LEU A 97 -9.20 13.78 -21.40
N ALA A 98 -8.78 13.42 -22.62
CA ALA A 98 -9.37 14.00 -23.84
C ALA A 98 -10.84 13.62 -23.96
N LEU A 99 -11.19 12.35 -23.67
CA LEU A 99 -12.57 11.89 -23.67
C LEU A 99 -13.41 12.64 -22.62
N MET A 100 -12.86 12.81 -21.43
CA MET A 100 -13.54 13.58 -20.38
C MET A 100 -13.84 15.01 -20.83
N ASN A 101 -12.87 15.67 -21.43
CA ASN A 101 -13.04 17.05 -21.91
C ASN A 101 -14.08 17.14 -23.03
N GLU A 102 -14.18 16.10 -23.86
CA GLU A 102 -15.19 16.04 -24.90
C GLU A 102 -16.60 15.84 -24.34
N LEU A 103 -16.75 14.93 -23.39
CA LEU A 103 -18.04 14.55 -22.82
C LEU A 103 -18.51 15.51 -21.73
N VAL A 104 -17.61 16.21 -21.07
CA VAL A 104 -17.90 17.16 -20.00
C VAL A 104 -17.20 18.50 -20.31
N PRO A 105 -17.71 19.26 -21.29
CA PRO A 105 -17.01 20.48 -21.74
C PRO A 105 -16.83 21.54 -20.66
N ALA A 106 -17.71 21.55 -19.66
CA ALA A 106 -17.63 22.50 -18.54
C ALA A 106 -16.80 21.96 -17.37
N SER A 107 -15.99 20.95 -17.60
CA SER A 107 -15.18 20.33 -16.53
C SER A 107 -14.20 21.34 -15.94
N LEU A 108 -14.18 21.42 -14.62
CA LEU A 108 -13.24 22.23 -13.86
C LEU A 108 -12.03 21.40 -13.44
N TRP A 109 -11.56 20.56 -14.35
CA TRP A 109 -10.42 19.66 -14.10
C TRP A 109 -9.09 20.37 -14.39
N ASN A 110 -8.11 20.13 -13.52
CA ASN A 110 -6.71 20.35 -13.82
C ASN A 110 -5.95 19.02 -13.59
N ASP A 111 -4.64 19.00 -13.75
CA ASP A 111 -3.84 17.78 -13.65
C ASP A 111 -3.89 17.13 -12.25
N GLN A 112 -4.43 17.82 -11.26
CA GLN A 112 -4.43 17.36 -9.89
C GLN A 112 -5.83 17.03 -9.37
N GLY A 113 -6.88 17.31 -10.14
CA GLY A 113 -8.24 16.98 -9.76
C GLY A 113 -9.24 18.03 -10.20
N LEU A 114 -10.47 17.86 -9.73
CA LEU A 114 -11.52 18.85 -9.96
C LEU A 114 -11.23 20.13 -9.18
N ILE A 115 -11.49 21.25 -9.83
CA ILE A 115 -11.41 22.56 -9.21
C ILE A 115 -12.81 22.94 -8.78
N PHE A 116 -13.00 23.21 -7.50
CA PHE A 116 -14.31 23.63 -6.97
C PHE A 116 -14.36 25.14 -6.88
N PRO A 117 -15.50 25.79 -7.26
CA PRO A 117 -15.66 27.22 -7.06
C PRO A 117 -15.54 27.59 -5.58
N GLN A 118 -14.94 28.73 -5.30
CA GLN A 118 -14.87 29.24 -3.95
C GLN A 118 -16.26 29.68 -3.47
N PRO A 119 -16.61 29.48 -2.20
CA PRO A 119 -17.91 29.91 -1.66
C PRO A 119 -18.13 31.39 -1.89
N GLY A 120 -19.23 31.75 -2.57
CA GLY A 120 -19.57 33.13 -2.86
C GLY A 120 -18.65 33.85 -3.82
N GLY A 121 -17.70 33.12 -4.47
CA GLY A 121 -16.70 33.71 -5.32
C GLY A 121 -16.81 33.32 -6.79
N GLN A 122 -15.89 33.84 -7.56
CA GLN A 122 -15.73 33.46 -8.98
C GLN A 122 -14.98 32.13 -9.07
N PRO A 123 -15.24 31.35 -10.09
CA PRO A 123 -14.47 30.12 -10.32
C PRO A 123 -12.99 30.39 -10.51
#